data_c0485976035e327987b0cae633ea217b
#
_entry.id   c0485976035e327987b0cae633ea217b
#
_cell.length_a   1.000
_cell.length_b   1.000
_cell.length_c   1.000
_cell.angle_alpha   90.00
_cell.angle_beta   90.00
_cell.angle_gamma   90.00
#
_symmetry.space_group_name_H-M   'P 1'
#
loop_
_entity.id
_entity.type
_entity.pdbx_description
1 polymer ?
#
loop_
_entity_poly.entity_id
_entity_poly.type
_entity_poly.pdbx_seq_one_letter_code
_entity_poly.pdbx_strand_id
1 'polypeptide(L)'
;MILARIDPKDKEVTLVSIPRDTQIQLGTHGTQKINAAYAFGGPSGAIKAVEDLAGVSISHYAEIDLDGFAAVVDSVGGIDINVQYEINDPNYMGYLAAGQQTLNGEQALIYCRSRHAYDAIGDGDAIRSANQRTMISAIMKKLMSSDIGTLTNTVSTLAQYITTDYSVADILGLAQRMFGIDIDKNVYSAAVPTTSSYENDVWYEKVNTSEWNKMMSRVKQGLSPTEGDVTDETTGTVMASSGSGGSGSGDSGSGGASSSSLSGTKISVKNGNGTQGCASDAAAKLTPQGAVCETGNADDSNYAKTLVIYDGDNADKAQKVADLLGCGTVMKNDGRYTYTGDILVVVGQDWK
;
A
#
# COMPACT_ATOMS: atom_id res chain seq x y z
N MET A 1 -10.88 8.32 -0.96
CA MET A 1 -12.10 7.59 -0.49
C MET A 1 -11.75 6.13 -0.33
N ILE A 2 -12.48 5.41 0.52
CA ILE A 2 -12.29 3.96 0.71
C ILE A 2 -13.65 3.28 0.55
N LEU A 3 -13.75 2.30 -0.33
CA LEU A 3 -14.86 1.39 -0.44
C LEU A 3 -14.58 0.20 0.49
N ALA A 4 -15.47 -0.07 1.43
CA ALA A 4 -15.34 -1.18 2.36
C ALA A 4 -16.44 -2.23 2.13
N ARG A 5 -16.04 -3.51 2.01
CA ARG A 5 -16.94 -4.65 2.14
C ARG A 5 -16.72 -5.27 3.52
N ILE A 6 -17.78 -5.37 4.29
CA ILE A 6 -17.75 -5.99 5.62
C ILE A 6 -18.68 -7.20 5.57
N ASP A 7 -18.16 -8.36 5.91
CA ASP A 7 -18.91 -9.61 6.00
C ASP A 7 -18.91 -10.11 7.45
N PRO A 8 -19.98 -9.83 8.21
CA PRO A 8 -20.04 -10.26 9.61
C PRO A 8 -20.24 -11.77 9.80
N LYS A 9 -20.64 -12.49 8.75
CA LYS A 9 -20.84 -13.94 8.81
C LYS A 9 -19.50 -14.67 8.79
N ASP A 10 -18.67 -14.28 7.83
CA ASP A 10 -17.37 -14.90 7.62
C ASP A 10 -16.24 -14.14 8.36
N LYS A 11 -16.61 -13.01 9.01
CA LYS A 11 -15.69 -12.09 9.70
C LYS A 11 -14.55 -11.63 8.79
N GLU A 12 -14.92 -11.10 7.64
CA GLU A 12 -13.98 -10.58 6.65
C GLU A 12 -14.23 -9.11 6.36
N VAL A 13 -13.17 -8.39 6.08
CA VAL A 13 -13.23 -6.98 5.65
C VAL A 13 -12.32 -6.81 4.43
N THR A 14 -12.85 -6.12 3.42
CA THR A 14 -12.04 -5.69 2.27
C THR A 14 -12.07 -4.18 2.18
N LEU A 15 -10.89 -3.55 2.12
CA LEU A 15 -10.72 -2.10 2.02
C LEU A 15 -10.11 -1.78 0.65
N VAL A 16 -10.83 -1.03 -0.19
CA VAL A 16 -10.35 -0.61 -1.50
C VAL A 16 -10.22 0.91 -1.55
N SER A 17 -9.00 1.40 -1.62
CA SER A 17 -8.74 2.85 -1.80
C SER A 17 -9.09 3.29 -3.21
N ILE A 18 -9.81 4.39 -3.32
CA ILE A 18 -10.15 5.06 -4.57
C ILE A 18 -9.40 6.39 -4.60
N PRO A 19 -8.40 6.55 -5.48
CA PRO A 19 -7.70 7.82 -5.63
C PRO A 19 -8.67 8.96 -5.91
N ARG A 20 -8.46 10.11 -5.27
CA ARG A 20 -9.36 11.27 -5.43
C ARG A 20 -9.40 11.81 -6.85
N ASP A 21 -8.31 11.60 -7.59
CA ASP A 21 -8.13 12.08 -8.95
C ASP A 21 -8.54 11.04 -10.02
N THR A 22 -9.19 9.94 -9.58
CA THR A 22 -9.73 8.91 -10.49
C THR A 22 -10.68 9.55 -11.51
N GLN A 23 -10.38 9.33 -12.80
CA GLN A 23 -11.18 9.84 -13.90
C GLN A 23 -12.51 9.10 -14.02
N ILE A 24 -13.61 9.83 -13.98
CA ILE A 24 -14.97 9.30 -14.17
C ILE A 24 -15.79 10.16 -15.13
N GLN A 25 -16.89 9.58 -15.63
CA GLN A 25 -17.95 10.34 -16.30
C GLN A 25 -19.02 10.73 -15.27
N LEU A 26 -19.19 12.03 -15.01
CA LEU A 26 -20.08 12.52 -13.99
C LEU A 26 -21.33 13.18 -14.61
N GLY A 27 -22.19 12.35 -15.19
CA GLY A 27 -23.47 12.76 -15.77
C GLY A 27 -23.31 13.96 -16.71
N THR A 28 -24.07 15.03 -16.46
CA THR A 28 -24.04 16.27 -17.25
C THR A 28 -22.76 17.11 -17.05
N HIS A 29 -21.95 16.81 -16.04
CA HIS A 29 -20.69 17.50 -15.77
C HIS A 29 -19.51 16.97 -16.62
N GLY A 30 -19.74 15.92 -17.45
CA GLY A 30 -18.72 15.35 -18.32
C GLY A 30 -17.62 14.61 -17.56
N THR A 31 -16.42 14.58 -18.14
CA THR A 31 -15.25 13.96 -17.51
C THR A 31 -14.75 14.77 -16.34
N GLN A 32 -14.70 14.17 -15.16
CA GLN A 32 -14.29 14.79 -13.91
C GLN A 32 -13.40 13.86 -13.09
N LYS A 33 -12.75 14.41 -12.06
CA LYS A 33 -12.15 13.63 -10.98
C LYS A 33 -13.27 13.13 -10.04
N ILE A 34 -13.15 11.94 -9.51
CA ILE A 34 -14.21 11.35 -8.67
C ILE A 34 -14.51 12.19 -7.41
N ASN A 35 -13.52 12.93 -6.88
CA ASN A 35 -13.76 13.83 -5.75
C ASN A 35 -14.73 14.97 -6.07
N ALA A 36 -14.89 15.36 -7.34
CA ALA A 36 -15.85 16.37 -7.76
C ALA A 36 -17.29 15.92 -7.53
N ALA A 37 -17.57 14.62 -7.50
CA ALA A 37 -18.89 14.09 -7.22
C ALA A 37 -19.40 14.51 -5.82
N TYR A 38 -18.49 14.57 -4.83
CA TYR A 38 -18.83 15.09 -3.50
C TYR A 38 -19.11 16.60 -3.54
N ALA A 39 -18.31 17.35 -4.28
CA ALA A 39 -18.50 18.81 -4.38
C ALA A 39 -19.83 19.18 -5.04
N PHE A 40 -20.31 18.38 -6.00
CA PHE A 40 -21.57 18.65 -6.70
C PHE A 40 -22.80 18.07 -5.98
N GLY A 41 -22.68 16.90 -5.33
CA GLY A 41 -23.83 16.16 -4.81
C GLY A 41 -23.71 15.73 -3.34
N GLY A 42 -22.70 16.21 -2.62
CA GLY A 42 -22.44 15.80 -1.24
C GLY A 42 -22.15 14.29 -1.12
N PRO A 43 -22.45 13.69 0.05
CA PRO A 43 -22.27 12.26 0.26
C PRO A 43 -23.01 11.40 -0.78
N SER A 44 -24.24 11.75 -1.13
CA SER A 44 -25.05 11.00 -2.12
C SER A 44 -24.41 11.00 -3.51
N GLY A 45 -23.80 12.13 -3.92
CA GLY A 45 -23.07 12.24 -5.18
C GLY A 45 -21.82 11.36 -5.19
N ALA A 46 -21.08 11.36 -4.10
CA ALA A 46 -19.89 10.52 -3.94
C ALA A 46 -20.26 9.02 -3.93
N ILE A 47 -21.30 8.63 -3.18
CA ILE A 47 -21.82 7.25 -3.15
C ILE A 47 -22.15 6.80 -4.55
N LYS A 48 -22.98 7.57 -5.28
CA LYS A 48 -23.38 7.22 -6.65
C LYS A 48 -22.19 7.05 -7.58
N ALA A 49 -21.20 7.93 -7.50
CA ALA A 49 -19.99 7.84 -8.31
C ALA A 49 -19.18 6.58 -8.00
N VAL A 50 -19.09 6.17 -6.75
CA VAL A 50 -18.40 4.94 -6.33
C VAL A 50 -19.21 3.70 -6.74
N GLU A 51 -20.52 3.71 -6.62
CA GLU A 51 -21.41 2.63 -7.07
C GLU A 51 -21.24 2.39 -8.59
N ASP A 52 -21.26 3.48 -9.37
CA ASP A 52 -21.08 3.40 -10.84
C ASP A 52 -19.69 2.88 -11.22
N LEU A 53 -18.64 3.29 -10.49
CA LEU A 53 -17.28 2.83 -10.71
C LEU A 53 -17.10 1.34 -10.35
N ALA A 54 -17.64 0.93 -9.20
CA ALA A 54 -17.40 -0.40 -8.65
C ALA A 54 -18.44 -1.45 -9.09
N GLY A 55 -19.56 -1.00 -9.64
CA GLY A 55 -20.68 -1.87 -10.04
C GLY A 55 -21.26 -2.63 -8.86
N VAL A 56 -21.38 -1.99 -7.69
CA VAL A 56 -21.98 -2.51 -6.46
C VAL A 56 -22.94 -1.48 -5.90
N SER A 57 -23.89 -1.91 -5.07
CA SER A 57 -24.70 -0.99 -4.27
C SER A 57 -24.01 -0.74 -2.93
N ILE A 58 -24.02 0.49 -2.45
CA ILE A 58 -23.49 0.91 -1.17
C ILE A 58 -24.64 1.08 -0.20
N SER A 59 -24.64 0.28 0.85
CA SER A 59 -25.72 0.28 1.85
C SER A 59 -25.58 1.41 2.86
N HIS A 60 -24.34 1.77 3.19
CA HIS A 60 -24.06 2.74 4.25
C HIS A 60 -22.79 3.55 3.92
N TYR A 61 -22.69 4.71 4.56
CA TYR A 61 -21.49 5.54 4.45
C TYR A 61 -21.03 6.02 5.83
N ALA A 62 -19.77 6.39 5.90
CA ALA A 62 -19.20 7.08 7.05
C ALA A 62 -18.22 8.16 6.57
N GLU A 63 -18.31 9.31 7.20
CA GLU A 63 -17.45 10.47 6.94
C GLU A 63 -16.86 10.95 8.26
N ILE A 64 -15.57 11.20 8.28
CA ILE A 64 -14.87 11.73 9.45
C ILE A 64 -14.01 12.92 9.01
N ASP A 65 -14.06 14.00 9.76
CA ASP A 65 -13.15 15.11 9.55
C ASP A 65 -11.80 14.87 10.27
N LEU A 66 -10.88 15.80 10.10
CA LEU A 66 -9.53 15.64 10.62
C LEU A 66 -9.47 15.70 12.15
N ASP A 67 -10.27 16.56 12.75
CA ASP A 67 -10.33 16.72 14.21
C ASP A 67 -10.96 15.47 14.85
N GLY A 68 -12.04 14.98 14.26
CA GLY A 68 -12.68 13.74 14.65
C GLY A 68 -11.73 12.54 14.50
N PHE A 69 -10.98 12.46 13.42
CA PHE A 69 -10.00 11.37 13.23
C PHE A 69 -8.92 11.39 14.34
N ALA A 70 -8.36 12.57 14.65
CA ALA A 70 -7.38 12.69 15.73
C ALA A 70 -7.98 12.28 17.08
N ALA A 71 -9.22 12.73 17.37
CA ALA A 71 -9.92 12.36 18.59
C ALA A 71 -10.21 10.85 18.69
N VAL A 72 -10.51 10.20 17.57
CA VAL A 72 -10.65 8.73 17.50
C VAL A 72 -9.37 8.04 17.94
N VAL A 73 -8.22 8.41 17.36
CA VAL A 73 -6.91 7.83 17.70
C VAL A 73 -6.55 8.05 19.16
N ASP A 74 -6.77 9.26 19.67
CA ASP A 74 -6.46 9.59 21.08
C ASP A 74 -7.37 8.84 22.05
N SER A 75 -8.66 8.65 21.72
CA SER A 75 -9.63 7.96 22.57
C SER A 75 -9.29 6.49 22.82
N VAL A 76 -8.56 5.85 21.90
CA VAL A 76 -8.10 4.46 22.04
C VAL A 76 -6.69 4.37 22.62
N GLY A 77 -6.11 5.51 23.08
CA GLY A 77 -4.78 5.56 23.69
C GLY A 77 -3.64 5.49 22.68
N GLY A 78 -3.86 5.98 21.47
CA GLY A 78 -2.91 5.92 20.36
C GLY A 78 -2.91 4.60 19.62
N ILE A 79 -2.30 4.59 18.43
CA ILE A 79 -2.24 3.43 17.54
C ILE A 79 -0.80 3.03 17.27
N ASP A 80 -0.50 1.75 17.43
CA ASP A 80 0.82 1.18 17.16
C ASP A 80 0.99 0.99 15.66
N ILE A 81 1.97 1.68 15.08
CA ILE A 81 2.27 1.68 13.64
C ILE A 81 3.78 1.48 13.45
N ASN A 82 4.12 0.63 12.48
CA ASN A 82 5.46 0.62 11.91
C ASN A 82 5.51 1.65 10.78
N VAL A 83 6.10 2.80 11.01
CA VAL A 83 6.31 3.84 10.00
C VAL A 83 7.42 3.37 9.07
N GLN A 84 7.06 3.01 7.85
CA GLN A 84 7.99 2.39 6.89
C GLN A 84 9.09 3.36 6.45
N TYR A 85 8.75 4.63 6.27
CA TYR A 85 9.67 5.68 5.84
C TYR A 85 9.57 6.87 6.77
N GLU A 86 10.69 7.51 7.03
CA GLU A 86 10.71 8.79 7.74
C GLU A 86 9.79 9.80 7.04
N ILE A 87 8.97 10.50 7.80
CA ILE A 87 8.07 11.53 7.30
C ILE A 87 8.57 12.88 7.80
N ASN A 88 8.99 13.70 6.86
CA ASN A 88 9.31 15.10 7.09
C ASN A 88 8.60 15.92 6.00
N ASP A 89 7.29 16.10 6.18
CA ASP A 89 6.46 16.80 5.19
C ASP A 89 6.30 18.28 5.58
N PRO A 90 6.93 19.20 4.84
CA PRO A 90 6.90 20.63 5.18
C PRO A 90 5.50 21.24 5.11
N ASN A 91 4.56 20.60 4.40
CA ASN A 91 3.20 21.10 4.25
C ASN A 91 2.32 20.78 5.47
N TYR A 92 2.69 19.78 6.27
CA TYR A 92 1.92 19.34 7.44
C TYR A 92 2.65 19.56 8.76
N MET A 93 3.75 20.31 8.73
CA MET A 93 4.53 20.78 9.90
C MET A 93 4.76 19.68 10.94
N GLY A 94 5.06 18.45 10.48
CA GLY A 94 5.22 17.32 11.36
C GLY A 94 6.38 16.42 10.92
N TYR A 95 6.93 15.73 11.90
CA TYR A 95 7.99 14.76 11.73
C TYR A 95 7.61 13.45 12.39
N LEU A 96 7.79 12.35 11.66
CA LEU A 96 7.74 11.00 12.20
C LEU A 96 8.99 10.24 11.76
N ALA A 97 9.72 9.70 12.73
CA ALA A 97 10.83 8.80 12.44
C ALA A 97 10.30 7.50 11.80
N ALA A 98 11.12 6.83 11.02
CA ALA A 98 10.83 5.45 10.60
C ALA A 98 10.93 4.49 11.79
N GLY A 99 10.17 3.38 11.72
CA GLY A 99 10.18 2.32 12.73
C GLY A 99 8.90 2.22 13.53
N GLN A 100 8.91 1.31 14.49
CA GLN A 100 7.76 0.99 15.34
C GLN A 100 7.53 2.09 16.37
N GLN A 101 6.32 2.63 16.44
CA GLN A 101 5.95 3.66 17.41
C GLN A 101 4.43 3.70 17.62
N THR A 102 4.01 4.25 18.75
CA THR A 102 2.60 4.51 19.06
C THR A 102 2.28 5.96 18.68
N LEU A 103 1.41 6.13 17.68
CA LEU A 103 1.02 7.45 17.18
C LEU A 103 -0.18 7.97 17.97
N ASN A 104 -0.10 9.22 18.44
CA ASN A 104 -1.27 9.98 18.89
C ASN A 104 -2.07 10.53 17.71
N GLY A 105 -3.18 11.24 17.97
CA GLY A 105 -4.06 11.76 16.93
C GLY A 105 -3.37 12.70 15.93
N GLU A 106 -2.52 13.62 16.42
CA GLU A 106 -1.76 14.53 15.57
C GLU A 106 -0.75 13.77 14.69
N GLN A 107 0.00 12.84 15.27
CA GLN A 107 0.96 12.01 14.55
C GLN A 107 0.27 11.10 13.52
N ALA A 108 -0.91 10.57 13.86
CA ALA A 108 -1.72 9.79 12.94
C ALA A 108 -2.21 10.61 11.74
N LEU A 109 -2.53 11.91 11.94
CA LEU A 109 -2.84 12.82 10.85
C LEU A 109 -1.64 13.05 9.93
N ILE A 110 -0.43 13.25 10.49
CA ILE A 110 0.80 13.37 9.71
C ILE A 110 0.98 12.10 8.86
N TYR A 111 0.88 10.91 9.48
CA TYR A 111 1.03 9.62 8.80
C TYR A 111 0.04 9.41 7.65
N CYS A 112 -1.24 9.79 7.85
CA CYS A 112 -2.31 9.57 6.87
C CYS A 112 -2.41 10.66 5.79
N ARG A 113 -1.75 11.81 5.95
CA ARG A 113 -1.90 12.96 5.05
C ARG A 113 -0.64 13.27 4.25
N SER A 114 0.52 12.94 4.79
CA SER A 114 1.81 13.23 4.13
C SER A 114 1.86 12.56 2.76
N ARG A 115 2.33 13.32 1.79
CA ARG A 115 2.52 12.91 0.41
C ARG A 115 3.90 13.32 -0.09
N HIS A 116 4.23 14.60 0.03
CA HIS A 116 5.47 15.17 -0.51
C HIS A 116 6.73 14.68 0.21
N ALA A 117 6.59 14.13 1.43
CA ALA A 117 7.69 13.44 2.10
C ALA A 117 8.20 12.22 1.32
N TYR A 118 7.41 11.72 0.38
CA TYR A 118 7.72 10.51 -0.40
C TYR A 118 8.12 10.79 -1.85
N ASP A 119 8.14 12.07 -2.29
CA ASP A 119 8.43 12.43 -3.68
C ASP A 119 9.79 11.90 -4.18
N ALA A 120 10.75 11.71 -3.26
CA ALA A 120 12.07 11.17 -3.58
C ALA A 120 12.11 9.64 -3.71
N ILE A 121 11.07 8.92 -3.27
CA ILE A 121 11.05 7.45 -3.22
C ILE A 121 9.95 6.81 -4.04
N GLY A 122 9.04 7.61 -4.62
CA GLY A 122 8.01 7.07 -5.51
C GLY A 122 6.69 7.83 -5.50
N ASP A 123 5.58 7.12 -5.73
CA ASP A 123 4.24 7.71 -5.76
C ASP A 123 3.74 8.01 -4.34
N GLY A 124 3.86 9.28 -3.93
CA GLY A 124 3.40 9.73 -2.62
C GLY A 124 1.89 9.55 -2.38
N ASP A 125 1.06 9.56 -3.43
CA ASP A 125 -0.38 9.31 -3.32
C ASP A 125 -0.68 7.83 -3.06
N ALA A 126 0.07 6.93 -3.67
CA ALA A 126 -0.02 5.49 -3.44
C ALA A 126 0.37 5.15 -2.00
N ILE A 127 1.51 5.67 -1.51
CA ILE A 127 1.98 5.49 -0.14
C ILE A 127 0.97 6.05 0.86
N ARG A 128 0.48 7.26 0.65
CA ARG A 128 -0.56 7.85 1.50
C ARG A 128 -1.81 6.99 1.58
N SER A 129 -2.27 6.47 0.45
CA SER A 129 -3.44 5.59 0.40
C SER A 129 -3.21 4.27 1.13
N ALA A 130 -2.01 3.70 1.03
CA ALA A 130 -1.61 2.52 1.80
C ALA A 130 -1.57 2.83 3.31
N ASN A 131 -0.96 3.95 3.72
CA ASN A 131 -0.92 4.40 5.11
C ASN A 131 -2.32 4.55 5.71
N GLN A 132 -3.28 5.08 4.95
CA GLN A 132 -4.67 5.20 5.39
C GLN A 132 -5.31 3.83 5.65
N ARG A 133 -5.09 2.84 4.78
CA ARG A 133 -5.60 1.47 4.99
C ARG A 133 -4.93 0.80 6.18
N THR A 134 -3.62 0.93 6.31
CA THR A 134 -2.84 0.44 7.45
C THR A 134 -3.37 1.02 8.77
N MET A 135 -3.63 2.32 8.81
CA MET A 135 -4.19 2.99 9.99
C MET A 135 -5.57 2.44 10.35
N ILE A 136 -6.47 2.26 9.37
CA ILE A 136 -7.80 1.67 9.62
C ILE A 136 -7.66 0.25 10.18
N SER A 137 -6.81 -0.58 9.59
CA SER A 137 -6.55 -1.95 10.07
C SER A 137 -5.99 -1.95 11.49
N ALA A 138 -5.08 -1.03 11.81
CA ALA A 138 -4.49 -0.90 13.14
C ALA A 138 -5.51 -0.40 14.20
N ILE A 139 -6.39 0.54 13.83
CA ILE A 139 -7.51 0.96 14.67
C ILE A 139 -8.44 -0.23 14.93
N MET A 140 -8.81 -0.98 13.90
CA MET A 140 -9.62 -2.19 14.04
C MET A 140 -8.93 -3.20 14.97
N LYS A 141 -7.62 -3.45 14.81
CA LYS A 141 -6.86 -4.36 15.65
C LYS A 141 -6.88 -3.93 17.11
N LYS A 142 -6.68 -2.64 17.38
CA LYS A 142 -6.75 -2.07 18.71
C LYS A 142 -8.14 -2.23 19.35
N LEU A 143 -9.19 -1.92 18.61
CA LEU A 143 -10.58 -2.05 19.09
C LEU A 143 -10.97 -3.50 19.34
N MET A 144 -10.63 -4.42 18.43
CA MET A 144 -11.00 -5.84 18.53
C MET A 144 -10.18 -6.60 19.59
N SER A 145 -9.04 -6.06 20.02
CA SER A 145 -8.23 -6.60 21.15
C SER A 145 -8.70 -6.10 22.52
N SER A 146 -9.58 -5.11 22.56
CA SER A 146 -10.14 -4.57 23.80
C SER A 146 -11.24 -5.47 24.36
N ASP A 147 -11.55 -5.35 25.65
CA ASP A 147 -12.76 -5.97 26.18
C ASP A 147 -14.03 -5.31 25.64
N ILE A 148 -15.16 -6.02 25.70
CA ILE A 148 -16.42 -5.58 25.10
C ILE A 148 -16.97 -4.29 25.72
N GLY A 149 -16.66 -4.04 26.98
CA GLY A 149 -17.07 -2.78 27.66
C GLY A 149 -16.28 -1.59 27.13
N THR A 150 -14.97 -1.74 27.00
CA THR A 150 -14.09 -0.75 26.39
C THR A 150 -14.47 -0.50 24.94
N LEU A 151 -14.72 -1.56 24.15
CA LEU A 151 -15.20 -1.43 22.77
C LEU A 151 -16.50 -0.62 22.70
N THR A 152 -17.49 -0.93 23.55
CA THR A 152 -18.79 -0.25 23.57
C THR A 152 -18.63 1.23 23.90
N ASN A 153 -17.84 1.55 24.92
CA ASN A 153 -17.59 2.94 25.33
C ASN A 153 -16.84 3.71 24.22
N THR A 154 -15.84 3.11 23.62
CA THR A 154 -15.08 3.72 22.53
C THR A 154 -15.97 3.99 21.34
N VAL A 155 -16.73 3.00 20.85
CA VAL A 155 -17.66 3.19 19.72
C VAL A 155 -18.68 4.28 20.01
N SER A 156 -19.23 4.32 21.22
CA SER A 156 -20.19 5.38 21.62
C SER A 156 -19.55 6.78 21.63
N THR A 157 -18.29 6.88 22.03
CA THR A 157 -17.53 8.13 21.98
C THR A 157 -17.21 8.54 20.56
N LEU A 158 -16.79 7.58 19.72
CA LEU A 158 -16.43 7.83 18.32
C LEU A 158 -17.61 8.24 17.46
N ALA A 159 -18.84 7.74 17.78
CA ALA A 159 -20.04 8.04 17.02
C ALA A 159 -20.35 9.55 16.93
N GLN A 160 -19.86 10.36 17.86
CA GLN A 160 -20.06 11.82 17.81
C GLN A 160 -19.11 12.54 16.83
N TYR A 161 -18.05 11.88 16.37
CA TYR A 161 -17.07 12.42 15.42
C TYR A 161 -17.25 11.90 13.99
N ILE A 162 -18.22 11.00 13.78
CA ILE A 162 -18.44 10.36 12.49
C ILE A 162 -19.84 10.74 11.99
N THR A 163 -19.92 11.31 10.80
CA THR A 163 -21.18 11.49 10.09
C THR A 163 -21.49 10.22 9.31
N THR A 164 -22.60 9.58 9.62
CA THR A 164 -23.01 8.31 9.01
C THR A 164 -24.52 8.16 9.02
N ASP A 165 -25.04 7.28 8.19
CA ASP A 165 -26.45 6.84 8.20
C ASP A 165 -26.68 5.64 9.14
N TYR A 166 -25.63 5.11 9.77
CA TYR A 166 -25.78 4.12 10.84
C TYR A 166 -26.24 4.79 12.15
N SER A 167 -27.15 4.13 12.87
CA SER A 167 -27.36 4.45 14.28
C SER A 167 -26.21 3.90 15.14
N VAL A 168 -26.01 4.49 16.34
CA VAL A 168 -25.02 3.97 17.31
C VAL A 168 -25.25 2.50 17.64
N ALA A 169 -26.52 2.09 17.71
CA ALA A 169 -26.90 0.69 17.97
C ALA A 169 -26.48 -0.24 16.82
N ASP A 170 -26.60 0.21 15.56
CA ASP A 170 -26.17 -0.57 14.40
C ASP A 170 -24.66 -0.71 14.35
N ILE A 171 -23.91 0.37 14.65
CA ILE A 171 -22.44 0.33 14.73
C ILE A 171 -22.00 -0.65 15.83
N LEU A 172 -22.60 -0.59 17.01
CA LEU A 172 -22.31 -1.52 18.10
C LEU A 172 -22.67 -2.96 17.73
N GLY A 173 -23.82 -3.18 17.11
CA GLY A 173 -24.24 -4.50 16.63
C GLY A 173 -23.28 -5.07 15.58
N LEU A 174 -22.77 -4.22 14.69
CA LEU A 174 -21.74 -4.63 13.71
C LEU A 174 -20.41 -4.96 14.40
N ALA A 175 -19.95 -4.08 15.30
CA ALA A 175 -18.70 -4.30 16.04
C ALA A 175 -18.74 -5.59 16.87
N GLN A 176 -19.88 -5.90 17.53
CA GLN A 176 -20.08 -7.15 18.27
C GLN A 176 -20.03 -8.37 17.36
N ARG A 177 -20.62 -8.32 16.18
CA ARG A 177 -20.56 -9.44 15.22
C ARG A 177 -19.15 -9.65 14.65
N MET A 178 -18.40 -8.57 14.49
CA MET A 178 -17.00 -8.61 14.04
C MET A 178 -16.01 -8.94 15.16
N PHE A 179 -16.45 -8.97 16.42
CA PHE A 179 -15.57 -9.23 17.56
C PHE A 179 -14.83 -10.56 17.40
N GLY A 180 -13.52 -10.53 17.64
CA GLY A 180 -12.64 -11.69 17.47
C GLY A 180 -12.26 -11.99 16.00
N ILE A 181 -12.45 -11.03 15.08
CA ILE A 181 -11.86 -11.13 13.74
C ILE A 181 -10.33 -11.22 13.85
N ASP A 182 -9.73 -12.10 13.09
CA ASP A 182 -8.28 -12.14 12.90
C ASP A 182 -7.91 -11.08 11.85
N ILE A 183 -7.48 -9.91 12.31
CA ILE A 183 -7.18 -8.77 11.43
C ILE A 183 -6.07 -9.12 10.43
N ASP A 184 -5.07 -9.87 10.87
CA ASP A 184 -3.91 -10.20 10.05
C ASP A 184 -4.24 -11.19 8.91
N LYS A 185 -5.36 -11.93 9.02
CA LYS A 185 -5.80 -12.89 7.99
C LYS A 185 -7.04 -12.47 7.21
N ASN A 186 -7.95 -11.76 7.86
CA ASN A 186 -9.31 -11.56 7.35
C ASN A 186 -9.56 -10.09 6.95
N VAL A 187 -8.54 -9.24 6.98
CA VAL A 187 -8.64 -7.87 6.45
C VAL A 187 -7.79 -7.78 5.19
N TYR A 188 -8.48 -7.67 4.07
CA TYR A 188 -7.87 -7.49 2.75
C TYR A 188 -7.78 -6.01 2.41
N SER A 189 -6.75 -5.60 1.71
CA SER A 189 -6.60 -4.22 1.26
C SER A 189 -6.18 -4.15 -0.20
N ALA A 190 -6.69 -3.14 -0.91
CA ALA A 190 -6.33 -2.87 -2.29
C ALA A 190 -6.48 -1.38 -2.61
N ALA A 191 -5.96 -0.98 -3.77
CA ALA A 191 -6.28 0.28 -4.40
C ALA A 191 -6.85 0.03 -5.81
N VAL A 192 -7.67 0.94 -6.31
CA VAL A 192 -8.11 0.91 -7.70
C VAL A 192 -6.86 0.94 -8.59
N PRO A 193 -6.67 -0.02 -9.49
CA PRO A 193 -5.54 -0.01 -10.41
C PRO A 193 -5.69 1.14 -11.41
N THR A 194 -4.78 2.09 -11.35
CA THR A 194 -4.81 3.29 -12.19
C THR A 194 -3.48 3.53 -12.89
N THR A 195 -3.51 4.39 -13.89
CA THR A 195 -2.35 4.96 -14.54
C THR A 195 -2.53 6.46 -14.62
N SER A 196 -1.54 7.21 -14.18
CA SER A 196 -1.56 8.67 -14.24
C SER A 196 -1.55 9.18 -15.68
N SER A 197 -2.39 10.17 -15.99
CA SER A 197 -2.52 10.77 -17.32
C SER A 197 -2.73 12.27 -17.20
N TYR A 198 -2.02 13.05 -18.02
CA TYR A 198 -2.18 14.50 -18.11
C TYR A 198 -2.95 14.87 -19.37
N GLU A 199 -4.16 15.39 -19.21
CA GLU A 199 -5.08 15.72 -20.32
C GLU A 199 -5.76 17.07 -20.09
N ASN A 200 -5.75 17.94 -21.09
CA ASN A 200 -6.38 19.25 -21.02
C ASN A 200 -5.98 20.04 -19.76
N ASP A 201 -4.68 20.07 -19.46
CA ASP A 201 -4.09 20.75 -18.30
C ASP A 201 -4.55 20.19 -16.93
N VAL A 202 -5.08 18.96 -16.90
CA VAL A 202 -5.51 18.27 -15.68
C VAL A 202 -4.86 16.89 -15.56
N TRP A 203 -4.32 16.58 -14.38
CA TRP A 203 -3.88 15.24 -14.03
C TRP A 203 -5.06 14.37 -13.61
N TYR A 204 -5.17 13.18 -14.19
CA TYR A 204 -6.14 12.16 -13.85
C TYR A 204 -5.47 10.83 -13.52
N GLU A 205 -6.14 10.04 -12.68
CA GLU A 205 -5.87 8.63 -12.48
C GLU A 205 -6.85 7.81 -13.34
N LYS A 206 -6.36 7.26 -14.46
CA LYS A 206 -7.18 6.43 -15.37
C LYS A 206 -7.23 5.01 -14.87
N VAL A 207 -8.45 4.51 -14.69
CA VAL A 207 -8.68 3.14 -14.22
C VAL A 207 -8.28 2.13 -15.30
N ASN A 208 -7.43 1.17 -14.93
CA ASN A 208 -7.25 -0.05 -15.71
C ASN A 208 -8.50 -0.93 -15.55
N THR A 209 -9.44 -0.77 -16.46
CA THR A 209 -10.76 -1.41 -16.39
C THR A 209 -10.67 -2.94 -16.34
N SER A 210 -9.71 -3.55 -17.02
CA SER A 210 -9.52 -5.00 -17.00
C SER A 210 -9.15 -5.52 -15.62
N GLU A 211 -8.12 -4.93 -15.02
CA GLU A 211 -7.65 -5.30 -13.68
C GLU A 211 -8.69 -4.95 -12.61
N TRP A 212 -9.33 -3.79 -12.75
CA TRP A 212 -10.40 -3.37 -11.85
C TRP A 212 -11.58 -4.36 -11.84
N ASN A 213 -12.04 -4.80 -13.02
CA ASN A 213 -13.14 -5.76 -13.13
C ASN A 213 -12.78 -7.12 -12.53
N LYS A 214 -11.54 -7.59 -12.71
CA LYS A 214 -11.05 -8.82 -12.09
C LYS A 214 -11.05 -8.68 -10.56
N MET A 215 -10.49 -7.59 -10.03
CA MET A 215 -10.46 -7.30 -8.61
C MET A 215 -11.88 -7.27 -8.01
N MET A 216 -12.79 -6.48 -8.60
CA MET A 216 -14.16 -6.35 -8.10
C MET A 216 -14.97 -7.64 -8.23
N SER A 217 -14.69 -8.47 -9.24
CA SER A 217 -15.30 -9.81 -9.33
C SER A 217 -14.92 -10.69 -8.13
N ARG A 218 -13.66 -10.66 -7.70
CA ARG A 218 -13.19 -11.38 -6.50
C ARG A 218 -13.81 -10.82 -5.23
N VAL A 219 -13.77 -9.50 -5.05
CA VAL A 219 -14.36 -8.81 -3.89
C VAL A 219 -15.85 -9.13 -3.72
N LYS A 220 -16.61 -9.14 -4.82
CA LYS A 220 -18.05 -9.52 -4.81
C LYS A 220 -18.28 -10.95 -4.36
N GLN A 221 -17.34 -11.84 -4.59
CA GLN A 221 -17.40 -13.25 -4.18
C GLN A 221 -16.89 -13.48 -2.74
N GLY A 222 -16.45 -12.43 -2.03
CA GLY A 222 -15.84 -12.55 -0.70
C GLY A 222 -14.39 -13.04 -0.73
N LEU A 223 -13.75 -13.00 -1.90
CA LEU A 223 -12.35 -13.40 -2.01
C LEU A 223 -11.44 -12.18 -1.82
N SER A 224 -10.20 -12.46 -1.44
CA SER A 224 -9.14 -11.44 -1.50
C SER A 224 -9.16 -10.70 -2.84
N PRO A 225 -8.96 -9.37 -2.87
CA PRO A 225 -8.95 -8.58 -4.10
C PRO A 225 -7.90 -9.05 -5.11
N THR A 226 -6.84 -9.70 -4.64
CA THR A 226 -5.73 -10.24 -5.46
C THR A 226 -5.43 -11.69 -5.06
N GLU A 227 -4.73 -12.44 -5.91
CA GLU A 227 -4.29 -13.82 -5.62
C GLU A 227 -3.06 -13.88 -4.72
N GLY A 228 -2.31 -12.80 -4.66
CA GLY A 228 -1.13 -12.60 -3.82
C GLY A 228 -1.02 -11.13 -3.46
N ASP A 229 -0.05 -10.79 -2.62
CA ASP A 229 0.22 -9.40 -2.32
C ASP A 229 0.73 -8.68 -3.57
N VAL A 230 0.19 -7.50 -3.82
CA VAL A 230 0.64 -6.59 -4.88
C VAL A 230 1.36 -5.44 -4.21
N THR A 231 2.63 -5.31 -4.49
CA THR A 231 3.47 -4.22 -3.98
C THR A 231 3.75 -3.21 -5.09
N ASP A 232 3.80 -1.93 -4.72
CA ASP A 232 4.38 -0.92 -5.59
C ASP A 232 5.87 -1.21 -5.76
N GLU A 233 6.31 -1.37 -7.00
CA GLU A 233 7.65 -1.83 -7.33
C GLU A 233 8.72 -0.79 -6.98
N THR A 234 8.35 0.49 -6.95
CA THR A 234 9.27 1.60 -6.65
C THR A 234 9.45 1.78 -5.15
N THR A 235 8.37 1.67 -4.40
CA THR A 235 8.34 1.99 -2.96
C THR A 235 8.34 0.77 -2.07
N GLY A 236 8.05 -0.43 -2.61
CA GLY A 236 7.82 -1.65 -1.83
C GLY A 236 6.54 -1.60 -0.98
N THR A 237 5.68 -0.60 -1.22
CA THR A 237 4.43 -0.44 -0.48
C THR A 237 3.41 -1.47 -0.94
N VAL A 238 2.79 -2.19 0.00
CA VAL A 238 1.72 -3.14 -0.32
C VAL A 238 0.49 -2.39 -0.80
N MET A 239 0.22 -2.46 -2.09
CA MET A 239 -0.92 -1.82 -2.75
C MET A 239 -2.19 -2.64 -2.62
N ALA A 240 -2.05 -3.98 -2.61
CA ALA A 240 -3.13 -4.91 -2.33
C ALA A 240 -2.58 -6.10 -1.55
N SER A 241 -3.30 -6.52 -0.51
CA SER A 241 -2.92 -7.63 0.35
C SER A 241 -3.94 -8.75 0.28
N SER A 242 -3.45 -9.98 0.18
CA SER A 242 -4.24 -11.20 0.12
C SER A 242 -4.64 -11.76 1.49
N GLY A 243 -4.46 -11.01 2.58
CA GLY A 243 -4.89 -11.44 3.91
C GLY A 243 -3.85 -11.28 5.02
N SER A 244 -3.03 -10.25 4.92
CA SER A 244 -2.24 -9.76 6.04
C SER A 244 -2.72 -8.34 6.31
N GLY A 245 -3.29 -8.06 7.43
CA GLY A 245 -3.64 -6.69 7.83
C GLY A 245 -2.40 -5.82 7.63
N GLY A 246 -2.52 -4.77 6.83
CA GLY A 246 -1.44 -3.94 6.33
C GLY A 246 -0.52 -3.35 7.39
N SER A 247 0.24 -4.22 8.03
CA SER A 247 1.42 -3.91 8.80
C SER A 247 2.60 -4.27 7.92
N GLY A 248 3.27 -3.27 7.40
CA GLY A 248 4.63 -3.43 6.92
C GLY A 248 5.52 -3.85 8.08
N SER A 249 5.31 -5.05 8.58
CA SER A 249 6.23 -5.73 9.50
C SER A 249 7.19 -6.50 8.63
N GLY A 250 8.38 -5.96 8.46
CA GLY A 250 9.52 -6.80 8.20
C GLY A 250 9.68 -7.78 9.35
N ASP A 251 8.90 -8.87 9.33
CA ASP A 251 9.18 -9.99 10.21
C ASP A 251 10.32 -10.79 9.58
N SER A 252 11.45 -10.76 10.26
CA SER A 252 12.54 -11.71 10.10
C SER A 252 12.07 -13.06 10.63
N GLY A 253 11.11 -13.68 9.94
CA GLY A 253 10.60 -15.02 10.18
C GLY A 253 11.48 -16.04 9.48
N SER A 254 12.39 -16.65 10.21
CA SER A 254 13.03 -17.92 9.88
C SER A 254 11.99 -18.93 9.36
N GLY A 255 12.05 -19.25 8.10
CA GLY A 255 11.17 -20.26 7.51
C GLY A 255 11.65 -20.77 6.18
N GLY A 256 12.43 -21.82 6.17
CA GLY A 256 12.62 -22.69 5.03
C GLY A 256 13.52 -22.15 3.93
N ALA A 257 14.84 -22.36 4.07
CA ALA A 257 15.77 -22.22 2.99
C ALA A 257 15.38 -23.15 1.83
N SER A 258 14.64 -22.61 0.86
CA SER A 258 14.67 -23.14 -0.50
C SER A 258 16.05 -22.83 -1.04
N SER A 259 16.89 -23.87 -1.20
CA SER A 259 18.25 -23.72 -1.71
C SER A 259 18.23 -23.49 -3.22
N SER A 260 17.73 -22.33 -3.65
CA SER A 260 17.87 -21.92 -5.06
C SER A 260 19.34 -21.65 -5.34
N SER A 261 19.95 -22.53 -6.12
CA SER A 261 21.33 -22.38 -6.56
C SER A 261 21.42 -21.26 -7.61
N LEU A 262 22.42 -20.36 -7.51
CA LEU A 262 22.72 -19.38 -8.56
C LEU A 262 23.59 -19.98 -9.67
N SER A 263 23.89 -21.29 -9.62
CA SER A 263 24.75 -21.97 -10.60
C SER A 263 24.23 -21.77 -12.03
N GLY A 264 25.05 -21.16 -12.87
CA GLY A 264 24.74 -20.89 -14.29
C GLY A 264 23.76 -19.71 -14.50
N THR A 265 23.26 -19.05 -13.46
CA THR A 265 22.39 -17.87 -13.59
C THR A 265 23.19 -16.70 -14.15
N LYS A 266 22.74 -16.12 -15.24
CA LYS A 266 23.37 -14.97 -15.89
C LYS A 266 22.85 -13.68 -15.26
N ILE A 267 23.76 -12.91 -14.67
CA ILE A 267 23.42 -11.68 -13.94
C ILE A 267 24.15 -10.49 -14.58
N SER A 268 23.38 -9.53 -15.08
CA SER A 268 23.93 -8.26 -15.57
C SER A 268 24.02 -7.29 -14.39
N VAL A 269 25.22 -6.92 -13.95
CA VAL A 269 25.46 -6.03 -12.81
C VAL A 269 25.89 -4.66 -13.31
N LYS A 270 25.08 -3.62 -13.03
CA LYS A 270 25.30 -2.26 -13.52
C LYS A 270 25.59 -1.30 -12.37
N ASN A 271 26.55 -0.41 -12.58
CA ASN A 271 26.87 0.67 -11.66
C ASN A 271 25.86 1.79 -11.81
N GLY A 272 25.01 1.98 -10.81
CA GLY A 272 24.00 3.05 -10.73
C GLY A 272 24.29 4.08 -9.62
N ASN A 273 25.39 3.93 -8.83
CA ASN A 273 25.73 4.89 -7.78
C ASN A 273 26.93 5.82 -8.15
N GLY A 274 27.51 5.65 -9.34
CA GLY A 274 28.61 6.47 -9.81
C GLY A 274 29.98 6.15 -9.18
N THR A 275 30.04 5.21 -8.21
CA THR A 275 31.32 4.81 -7.57
C THR A 275 32.05 3.82 -8.46
N GLN A 276 33.28 4.15 -8.83
CA GLN A 276 34.10 3.26 -9.67
C GLN A 276 34.35 1.91 -8.97
N GLY A 277 34.06 0.82 -9.67
CA GLY A 277 34.31 -0.54 -9.18
C GLY A 277 33.11 -1.20 -8.50
N CYS A 278 32.07 -0.46 -8.07
CA CYS A 278 30.94 -1.01 -7.29
C CYS A 278 30.22 -2.18 -7.98
N ALA A 279 30.04 -2.14 -9.31
CA ALA A 279 29.45 -3.25 -10.05
C ALA A 279 30.33 -4.51 -10.03
N SER A 280 31.65 -4.33 -10.07
CA SER A 280 32.60 -5.44 -9.98
C SER A 280 32.63 -6.03 -8.56
N ASP A 281 32.56 -5.19 -7.54
CA ASP A 281 32.53 -5.63 -6.14
C ASP A 281 31.22 -6.39 -5.83
N ALA A 282 30.09 -5.92 -6.36
CA ALA A 282 28.82 -6.62 -6.26
C ALA A 282 28.87 -7.98 -7.00
N ALA A 283 29.40 -8.02 -8.21
CA ALA A 283 29.58 -9.26 -8.97
C ALA A 283 30.48 -10.25 -8.23
N ALA A 284 31.54 -9.77 -7.56
CA ALA A 284 32.47 -10.62 -6.78
C ALA A 284 31.76 -11.33 -5.60
N LYS A 285 30.67 -10.79 -5.04
CA LYS A 285 29.87 -11.49 -4.02
C LYS A 285 28.98 -12.59 -4.61
N LEU A 286 28.57 -12.47 -5.87
CA LEU A 286 27.64 -13.39 -6.53
C LEU A 286 28.35 -14.56 -7.24
N THR A 287 29.51 -14.30 -7.80
CA THR A 287 30.30 -15.30 -8.57
C THR A 287 30.67 -16.56 -7.76
N PRO A 288 31.05 -16.48 -6.46
CA PRO A 288 31.30 -17.68 -5.66
C PRO A 288 30.08 -18.59 -5.45
N GLN A 289 28.88 -18.08 -5.69
CA GLN A 289 27.61 -18.83 -5.61
C GLN A 289 27.22 -19.47 -6.96
N GLY A 290 28.14 -19.42 -7.94
CA GLY A 290 27.93 -20.01 -9.26
C GLY A 290 27.28 -19.11 -10.29
N ALA A 291 27.04 -17.84 -9.98
CA ALA A 291 26.49 -16.87 -10.93
C ALA A 291 27.51 -16.50 -12.01
N VAL A 292 27.02 -16.29 -13.23
CA VAL A 292 27.80 -15.77 -14.36
C VAL A 292 27.50 -14.28 -14.48
N CYS A 293 28.38 -13.43 -13.95
CA CYS A 293 28.14 -11.99 -13.87
C CYS A 293 28.79 -11.24 -15.03
N GLU A 294 28.05 -10.32 -15.65
CA GLU A 294 28.54 -9.31 -16.60
C GLU A 294 28.40 -7.93 -15.97
N THR A 295 29.49 -7.15 -15.94
CA THR A 295 29.50 -5.84 -15.30
C THR A 295 29.45 -4.69 -16.31
N GLY A 296 28.86 -3.55 -15.92
CA GLY A 296 28.77 -2.35 -16.75
C GLY A 296 28.27 -1.14 -15.97
N ASN A 297 27.92 -0.08 -16.67
CA ASN A 297 27.29 1.09 -16.10
C ASN A 297 25.78 1.08 -16.38
N ALA A 298 25.00 1.60 -15.45
CA ALA A 298 23.59 1.91 -15.67
C ALA A 298 23.44 3.16 -16.57
N ASP A 299 22.22 3.43 -16.96
CA ASP A 299 21.84 4.63 -17.74
C ASP A 299 21.94 5.93 -16.92
N ASP A 300 21.84 5.83 -15.59
CA ASP A 300 22.07 6.92 -14.64
C ASP A 300 23.04 6.46 -13.54
N SER A 301 23.74 7.40 -12.92
CA SER A 301 24.68 7.19 -11.80
C SER A 301 24.14 7.65 -10.45
N ASN A 302 22.83 7.86 -10.35
CA ASN A 302 22.21 8.42 -9.15
C ASN A 302 21.06 7.57 -8.59
N TYR A 303 21.16 6.25 -8.77
CA TYR A 303 20.20 5.33 -8.16
C TYR A 303 20.34 5.34 -6.63
N ALA A 304 19.31 5.77 -5.93
CA ALA A 304 19.31 5.85 -4.47
C ALA A 304 19.39 4.44 -3.82
N LYS A 305 18.77 3.44 -4.47
CA LYS A 305 18.76 2.05 -4.00
C LYS A 305 19.20 1.07 -5.07
N THR A 306 19.79 -0.03 -4.61
CA THR A 306 20.11 -1.18 -5.45
C THR A 306 18.80 -1.85 -5.90
N LEU A 307 18.70 -2.16 -7.19
CA LEU A 307 17.59 -2.88 -7.78
C LEU A 307 18.05 -4.27 -8.23
N VAL A 308 17.21 -5.28 -8.01
CA VAL A 308 17.43 -6.65 -8.48
C VAL A 308 16.21 -7.05 -9.31
N ILE A 309 16.37 -6.98 -10.63
CA ILE A 309 15.29 -7.11 -11.60
C ILE A 309 15.40 -8.45 -12.30
N TYR A 310 14.30 -9.20 -12.39
CA TYR A 310 14.30 -10.53 -12.99
C TYR A 310 13.24 -10.71 -14.07
N ASP A 311 13.50 -11.63 -15.00
CA ASP A 311 12.55 -12.10 -16.00
C ASP A 311 12.13 -13.55 -15.74
N GLY A 312 10.95 -13.92 -16.23
CA GLY A 312 10.43 -15.29 -16.14
C GLY A 312 10.18 -15.75 -14.70
N ASP A 313 10.64 -16.97 -14.38
CA ASP A 313 10.44 -17.63 -13.07
C ASP A 313 11.68 -17.52 -12.16
N ASN A 314 12.43 -16.42 -12.26
CA ASN A 314 13.68 -16.24 -11.51
C ASN A 314 13.50 -15.48 -10.18
N ALA A 315 12.30 -15.36 -9.64
CA ALA A 315 12.00 -14.61 -8.40
C ALA A 315 12.85 -15.08 -7.21
N ASP A 316 12.92 -16.40 -6.96
CA ASP A 316 13.69 -16.97 -5.85
C ASP A 316 15.20 -16.74 -6.00
N LYS A 317 15.70 -16.76 -7.24
CA LYS A 317 17.09 -16.45 -7.53
C LYS A 317 17.39 -14.97 -7.33
N ALA A 318 16.48 -14.09 -7.74
CA ALA A 318 16.60 -12.65 -7.54
C ALA A 318 16.59 -12.29 -6.06
N GLN A 319 15.72 -12.93 -5.26
CA GLN A 319 15.72 -12.77 -3.82
C GLN A 319 17.07 -13.19 -3.22
N LYS A 320 17.60 -14.34 -3.61
CA LYS A 320 18.91 -14.78 -3.15
C LYS A 320 20.04 -13.83 -3.54
N VAL A 321 19.96 -13.21 -4.71
CA VAL A 321 20.90 -12.17 -5.13
C VAL A 321 20.85 -10.97 -4.18
N ALA A 322 19.67 -10.46 -3.86
CA ALA A 322 19.51 -9.37 -2.91
C ALA A 322 20.04 -9.72 -1.52
N ASP A 323 19.76 -10.93 -1.04
CA ASP A 323 20.25 -11.43 0.26
C ASP A 323 21.77 -11.49 0.32
N LEU A 324 22.43 -11.96 -0.75
CA LEU A 324 23.89 -12.02 -0.84
C LEU A 324 24.55 -10.65 -0.94
N LEU A 325 23.88 -9.71 -1.60
CA LEU A 325 24.34 -8.34 -1.67
C LEU A 325 24.15 -7.60 -0.33
N GLY A 326 23.21 -8.04 0.50
CA GLY A 326 22.83 -7.40 1.77
C GLY A 326 22.02 -6.11 1.57
N CYS A 327 21.57 -5.85 0.36
CA CYS A 327 20.70 -4.76 -0.05
C CYS A 327 20.06 -5.09 -1.40
N GLY A 328 19.07 -4.31 -1.82
CA GLY A 328 18.46 -4.43 -3.13
C GLY A 328 16.96 -4.73 -3.05
N THR A 329 16.19 -4.02 -3.86
CA THR A 329 14.76 -4.26 -4.07
C THR A 329 14.59 -5.25 -5.21
N VAL A 330 13.97 -6.40 -4.92
CA VAL A 330 13.68 -7.44 -5.91
C VAL A 330 12.40 -7.11 -6.65
N MET A 331 12.45 -7.12 -8.00
CA MET A 331 11.29 -6.78 -8.82
C MET A 331 11.27 -7.56 -10.12
N LYS A 332 10.08 -7.88 -10.61
CA LYS A 332 9.90 -8.50 -11.92
C LYS A 332 10.03 -7.43 -13.01
N ASN A 333 10.72 -7.75 -14.10
CA ASN A 333 10.82 -6.85 -15.24
C ASN A 333 9.44 -6.70 -15.92
N ASP A 334 8.97 -5.48 -16.00
CA ASP A 334 7.71 -5.11 -16.67
C ASP A 334 7.93 -4.61 -18.12
N GLY A 335 9.15 -4.83 -18.64
CA GLY A 335 9.55 -4.40 -19.98
C GLY A 335 10.21 -3.02 -20.03
N ARG A 336 10.38 -2.33 -18.91
CA ARG A 336 11.11 -1.05 -18.83
C ARG A 336 12.62 -1.22 -18.89
N TYR A 337 13.12 -2.38 -18.46
CA TYR A 337 14.55 -2.66 -18.41
C TYR A 337 14.94 -3.62 -19.53
N THR A 338 15.91 -3.19 -20.35
CA THR A 338 16.49 -4.06 -21.40
C THR A 338 17.87 -4.49 -20.95
N TYR A 339 18.08 -5.78 -20.76
CA TYR A 339 19.35 -6.36 -20.35
C TYR A 339 19.53 -7.77 -20.93
N THR A 340 20.74 -8.28 -20.85
CA THR A 340 21.06 -9.65 -21.25
C THR A 340 21.26 -10.51 -20.00
N GLY A 341 20.55 -11.66 -19.93
CA GLY A 341 20.64 -12.59 -18.82
C GLY A 341 19.31 -12.84 -18.12
N ASP A 342 19.39 -13.47 -16.96
CA ASP A 342 18.22 -13.88 -16.16
C ASP A 342 17.83 -12.81 -15.13
N ILE A 343 18.83 -12.04 -14.66
CA ILE A 343 18.66 -11.03 -13.61
C ILE A 343 19.50 -9.80 -13.96
N LEU A 344 18.94 -8.61 -13.75
CA LEU A 344 19.66 -7.35 -13.77
C LEU A 344 19.84 -6.84 -12.33
N VAL A 345 21.04 -6.46 -11.95
CA VAL A 345 21.34 -5.75 -10.71
C VAL A 345 21.81 -4.35 -11.07
N VAL A 346 21.12 -3.33 -10.57
CA VAL A 346 21.57 -1.93 -10.65
C VAL A 346 22.02 -1.52 -9.25
N VAL A 347 23.31 -1.34 -9.05
CA VAL A 347 23.88 -1.02 -7.74
C VAL A 347 23.61 0.43 -7.39
N GLY A 348 22.87 0.69 -6.33
CA GLY A 348 22.50 2.02 -5.84
C GLY A 348 23.43 2.57 -4.74
N GLN A 349 23.09 3.73 -4.20
CA GLN A 349 23.84 4.43 -3.15
C GLN A 349 23.77 3.72 -1.79
N ASP A 350 22.81 2.81 -1.59
CA ASP A 350 22.68 1.95 -0.40
C ASP A 350 23.70 0.81 -0.36
N TRP A 351 24.40 0.58 -1.45
CA TRP A 351 25.52 -0.37 -1.51
C TRP A 351 26.74 0.16 -0.72
N LYS A 352 27.26 -0.66 0.21
CA LYS A 352 28.43 -0.34 1.06
C LYS A 352 29.54 -1.37 0.88
#